data_dcbfb7a56f2b23c1f21e778f2095e132
#
_entry.id   dcbfb7a56f2b23c1f21e778f2095e132
#
_cell.length_a   1.000
_cell.length_b   1.000
_cell.length_c   1.000
_cell.angle_alpha   90.00
_cell.angle_beta   90.00
_cell.angle_gamma   90.00
#
_symmetry.space_group_name_H-M   'P 1'
#
loop_
_entity.id
_entity.type
_entity.pdbx_description
1 polymer ?
#
loop_
_entity_poly.entity_id
_entity_poly.type
_entity_poly.pdbx_seq_one_letter_code
_entity_poly.pdbx_strand_id
1 'polypeptide(L)'
;MYSVIDIIKALSLLIEARFPAYPVNDRDLTEGFDRPSYFIDVDRVETTDLTAYLMQEESDIVLYFFEEDNYRGFLKLLQMKNQLVTVLKDPLKLTDEHGDVAMHVTLDSLTTTVSKADKALICSFSTVMVQEITDPDHDSDKPLIDTLYTDWDRSYAGEQFLDAEKFVEESTEGLTLEEE
;
A
#
# COMPACT_ATOMS: atom_id res chain seq x y z
N MET A 1 0.65 -6.39 -9.52
CA MET A 1 0.06 -5.82 -8.30
C MET A 1 0.83 -6.35 -7.11
N TYR A 2 1.31 -5.48 -6.23
CA TYR A 2 2.04 -5.84 -5.02
C TYR A 2 1.08 -5.96 -3.83
N SER A 3 1.45 -6.72 -2.83
CA SER A 3 0.64 -6.98 -1.63
C SER A 3 1.51 -7.04 -0.37
N VAL A 4 0.89 -7.14 0.79
CA VAL A 4 1.60 -7.37 2.06
C VAL A 4 2.55 -8.58 2.00
N ILE A 5 2.23 -9.60 1.18
CA ILE A 5 3.10 -10.77 0.99
C ILE A 5 4.46 -10.38 0.39
N ASP A 6 4.46 -9.43 -0.53
CA ASP A 6 5.71 -8.96 -1.16
C ASP A 6 6.53 -8.09 -0.20
N ILE A 7 5.85 -7.35 0.70
CA ILE A 7 6.49 -6.66 1.82
C ILE A 7 7.17 -7.67 2.75
N ILE A 8 6.46 -8.74 3.14
CA ILE A 8 7.01 -9.80 4.01
C ILE A 8 8.23 -10.45 3.38
N LYS A 9 8.18 -10.78 2.08
CA LYS A 9 9.33 -11.35 1.35
C LYS A 9 10.53 -10.41 1.36
N ALA A 10 10.32 -9.13 0.99
CA ALA A 10 11.39 -8.14 0.96
C ALA A 10 11.98 -7.89 2.35
N LEU A 11 11.15 -7.89 3.39
CA LEU A 11 11.55 -7.75 4.78
C LEU A 11 12.35 -8.98 5.24
N SER A 12 11.92 -10.19 4.91
CA SER A 12 12.65 -11.43 5.22
C SER A 12 14.05 -11.42 4.59
N LEU A 13 14.15 -11.07 3.31
CA LEU A 13 15.45 -10.96 2.62
C LEU A 13 16.36 -9.92 3.28
N LEU A 14 15.81 -8.77 3.70
CA LEU A 14 16.56 -7.73 4.40
C LEU A 14 17.08 -8.22 5.75
N ILE A 15 16.26 -8.93 6.53
CA ILE A 15 16.60 -9.46 7.85
C ILE A 15 17.64 -10.57 7.71
N GLU A 16 17.46 -11.52 6.82
CA GLU A 16 18.41 -12.62 6.57
C GLU A 16 19.79 -12.10 6.16
N ALA A 17 19.83 -11.07 5.31
CA ALA A 17 21.08 -10.44 4.91
C ALA A 17 21.81 -9.72 6.07
N ARG A 18 21.07 -9.14 7.01
CA ARG A 18 21.61 -8.34 8.12
C ARG A 18 21.81 -9.11 9.40
N PHE A 19 20.99 -10.11 9.63
CA PHE A 19 20.96 -10.91 10.87
C PHE A 19 20.97 -12.43 10.57
N PRO A 20 21.97 -12.95 9.84
CA PRO A 20 21.99 -14.35 9.39
C PRO A 20 22.04 -15.37 10.53
N ALA A 21 22.29 -14.94 11.77
CA ALA A 21 22.26 -15.79 12.95
C ALA A 21 20.84 -16.09 13.47
N TYR A 22 19.82 -15.44 12.91
CA TYR A 22 18.44 -15.61 13.30
C TYR A 22 17.67 -16.22 12.13
N PRO A 23 17.45 -17.52 12.08
CA PRO A 23 16.59 -18.14 11.09
C PRO A 23 15.14 -17.72 11.29
N VAL A 24 14.38 -17.71 10.19
CA VAL A 24 12.93 -17.50 10.26
C VAL A 24 12.27 -18.64 11.04
N ASN A 25 11.34 -18.29 11.91
CA ASN A 25 10.46 -19.25 12.54
C ASN A 25 9.14 -19.30 11.75
N ASP A 26 8.82 -20.45 11.18
CA ASP A 26 7.62 -20.71 10.39
C ASP A 26 6.47 -21.34 11.21
N ARG A 27 6.71 -21.56 12.51
CA ARG A 27 5.73 -22.14 13.42
C ARG A 27 4.93 -21.07 14.13
N ASP A 28 3.70 -21.41 14.48
CA ASP A 28 2.88 -20.57 15.35
C ASP A 28 3.60 -20.36 16.70
N LEU A 29 3.61 -19.14 17.18
CA LEU A 29 4.19 -18.77 18.47
C LEU A 29 3.61 -19.56 19.65
N THR A 30 2.36 -20.03 19.51
CA THR A 30 1.68 -20.87 20.52
C THR A 30 2.24 -22.28 20.61
N GLU A 31 2.85 -22.80 19.55
CA GLU A 31 3.44 -24.16 19.49
C GLU A 31 4.89 -24.21 20.02
N GLY A 32 5.43 -23.05 20.33
CA GLY A 32 6.83 -22.88 20.72
C GLY A 32 7.74 -22.62 19.52
N PHE A 33 8.91 -22.07 19.79
CA PHE A 33 9.85 -21.65 18.75
C PHE A 33 11.30 -21.97 19.16
N ASP A 34 12.12 -22.21 18.14
CA ASP A 34 13.55 -22.41 18.32
C ASP A 34 14.25 -21.07 18.62
N ARG A 35 15.32 -21.08 19.39
CA ARG A 35 16.09 -19.89 19.73
C ARG A 35 17.58 -20.08 19.37
N PRO A 36 18.23 -19.10 18.75
CA PRO A 36 17.71 -17.82 18.32
C PRO A 36 16.87 -17.92 17.03
N SER A 37 15.86 -17.06 16.86
CA SER A 37 15.02 -17.02 15.66
C SER A 37 14.33 -15.66 15.51
N TYR A 38 13.73 -15.42 14.35
CA TYR A 38 12.79 -14.31 14.17
C TYR A 38 11.45 -14.79 13.58
N PHE A 39 10.43 -14.00 13.80
CA PHE A 39 9.09 -14.22 13.27
C PHE A 39 8.49 -12.89 12.79
N ILE A 40 7.76 -12.94 11.68
CA ILE A 40 7.01 -11.80 11.15
C ILE A 40 5.53 -12.10 11.31
N ASP A 41 4.83 -11.21 11.98
CA ASP A 41 3.39 -11.26 12.16
C ASP A 41 2.75 -10.07 11.45
N VAL A 42 1.49 -10.24 11.03
CA VAL A 42 0.69 -9.18 10.39
C VAL A 42 -0.58 -9.03 11.20
N ASP A 43 -0.65 -7.96 11.98
CA ASP A 43 -1.78 -7.70 12.86
C ASP A 43 -3.02 -7.21 12.10
N ARG A 44 -2.81 -6.43 11.03
CA ARG A 44 -3.90 -5.84 10.25
C ARG A 44 -3.48 -5.66 8.79
N VAL A 45 -4.42 -5.95 7.89
CA VAL A 45 -4.36 -5.53 6.48
C VAL A 45 -5.70 -4.90 6.14
N GLU A 46 -5.67 -3.68 5.62
CA GLU A 46 -6.85 -2.95 5.22
C GLU A 46 -6.65 -2.41 3.81
N THR A 47 -7.63 -2.67 2.95
CA THR A 47 -7.61 -2.22 1.55
C THR A 47 -8.73 -1.21 1.36
N THR A 48 -8.41 -0.06 0.77
CA THR A 48 -9.35 1.03 0.51
C THR A 48 -9.20 1.53 -0.92
N ASP A 49 -10.30 1.62 -1.65
CA ASP A 49 -10.32 2.24 -2.95
C ASP A 49 -10.27 3.76 -2.80
N LEU A 50 -9.19 4.38 -3.24
CA LEU A 50 -9.05 5.84 -3.24
C LEU A 50 -9.81 6.47 -4.40
N THR A 51 -9.79 5.82 -5.56
CA THR A 51 -10.51 6.19 -6.78
C THR A 51 -10.90 4.92 -7.55
N ALA A 52 -11.58 5.07 -8.68
CA ALA A 52 -11.86 3.94 -9.57
C ALA A 52 -10.58 3.25 -10.12
N TYR A 53 -9.42 3.90 -10.04
CA TYR A 53 -8.16 3.44 -10.63
C TYR A 53 -7.02 3.30 -9.61
N LEU A 54 -7.22 3.71 -8.36
CA LEU A 54 -6.20 3.70 -7.32
C LEU A 54 -6.71 3.01 -6.07
N MET A 55 -5.93 2.09 -5.58
CA MET A 55 -6.16 1.36 -4.35
C MET A 55 -5.03 1.65 -3.35
N GLN A 56 -5.38 1.78 -2.10
CA GLN A 56 -4.44 1.85 -0.99
C GLN A 56 -4.55 0.58 -0.15
N GLU A 57 -3.41 -0.02 0.17
CA GLU A 57 -3.29 -1.09 1.15
C GLU A 57 -2.46 -0.60 2.32
N GLU A 58 -3.06 -0.66 3.52
CA GLU A 58 -2.38 -0.39 4.79
C GLU A 58 -2.16 -1.72 5.51
N SER A 59 -0.96 -1.91 6.08
CA SER A 59 -0.71 -3.07 6.91
C SER A 59 0.11 -2.72 8.15
N ASP A 60 -0.25 -3.34 9.28
CA ASP A 60 0.47 -3.27 10.54
C ASP A 60 1.26 -4.57 10.71
N ILE A 61 2.58 -4.44 10.79
CA ILE A 61 3.51 -5.56 10.82
C ILE A 61 4.29 -5.54 12.13
N VAL A 62 4.46 -6.71 12.71
CA VAL A 62 5.23 -6.91 13.93
C VAL A 62 6.35 -7.92 13.70
N LEU A 63 7.57 -7.51 13.97
CA LEU A 63 8.75 -8.36 13.96
C LEU A 63 9.11 -8.79 15.37
N TYR A 64 9.26 -10.07 15.56
CA TYR A 64 9.75 -10.67 16.81
C TYR A 64 11.13 -11.27 16.58
N PHE A 65 12.10 -10.89 17.41
CA PHE A 65 13.38 -11.57 17.48
C PHE A 65 13.53 -12.21 18.85
N PHE A 66 13.78 -13.50 18.86
CA PHE A 66 13.98 -14.27 20.06
C PHE A 66 15.46 -14.62 20.21
N GLU A 67 16.01 -14.45 21.39
CA GLU A 67 17.39 -14.81 21.72
C GLU A 67 17.39 -15.89 22.80
N GLU A 68 18.55 -16.48 23.05
CA GLU A 68 18.73 -17.46 24.11
C GLU A 68 18.24 -16.94 25.47
N ASP A 69 17.62 -17.81 26.27
CA ASP A 69 17.06 -17.45 27.59
C ASP A 69 18.14 -17.28 28.64
N ASN A 70 19.05 -16.32 28.43
CA ASN A 70 20.10 -15.95 29.35
C ASN A 70 20.34 -14.43 29.34
N TYR A 71 21.17 -13.95 30.27
CA TYR A 71 21.45 -12.51 30.35
C TYR A 71 22.22 -11.97 29.15
N ARG A 72 23.09 -12.80 28.51
CA ARG A 72 23.83 -12.41 27.31
C ARG A 72 22.89 -12.24 26.13
N GLY A 73 21.87 -13.09 26.02
CA GLY A 73 20.81 -12.94 25.01
C GLY A 73 20.11 -11.59 25.12
N PHE A 74 19.74 -11.18 26.35
CA PHE A 74 19.15 -9.86 26.55
C PHE A 74 20.05 -8.70 26.09
N LEU A 75 21.36 -8.76 26.36
CA LEU A 75 22.30 -7.74 25.92
C LEU A 75 22.45 -7.71 24.39
N LYS A 76 22.44 -8.88 23.73
CA LYS A 76 22.45 -8.96 22.26
C LYS A 76 21.20 -8.30 21.65
N LEU A 77 20.01 -8.51 22.22
CA LEU A 77 18.78 -7.86 21.77
C LEU A 77 18.84 -6.33 21.90
N LEU A 78 19.47 -5.81 22.95
CA LEU A 78 19.68 -4.36 23.10
C LEU A 78 20.60 -3.78 22.01
N GLN A 79 21.64 -4.53 21.63
CA GLN A 79 22.53 -4.14 20.53
C GLN A 79 21.81 -4.23 19.18
N MET A 80 21.08 -5.32 18.96
CA MET A 80 20.28 -5.56 17.75
C MET A 80 19.23 -4.46 17.54
N LYS A 81 18.55 -4.02 18.60
CA LYS A 81 17.57 -2.95 18.53
C LYS A 81 18.11 -1.73 17.78
N ASN A 82 19.32 -1.26 18.10
CA ASN A 82 19.89 -0.09 17.47
C ASN A 82 20.22 -0.34 15.99
N GLN A 83 20.70 -1.52 15.65
CA GLN A 83 20.98 -1.90 14.27
C GLN A 83 19.69 -2.01 13.46
N LEU A 84 18.66 -2.64 14.02
CA LEU A 84 17.36 -2.83 13.38
C LEU A 84 16.69 -1.49 13.06
N VAL A 85 16.65 -0.57 14.03
CA VAL A 85 16.12 0.78 13.82
C VAL A 85 16.86 1.52 12.70
N THR A 86 18.17 1.33 12.57
CA THR A 86 18.95 1.94 11.50
C THR A 86 18.61 1.34 10.14
N VAL A 87 18.45 0.03 10.05
CA VAL A 87 18.15 -0.69 8.82
C VAL A 87 16.72 -0.39 8.33
N LEU A 88 15.76 -0.32 9.26
CA LEU A 88 14.35 -0.08 8.95
C LEU A 88 13.99 1.41 8.71
N LYS A 89 14.95 2.32 8.81
CA LYS A 89 14.74 3.72 8.41
C LYS A 89 14.77 3.93 6.90
N ASP A 90 15.47 3.08 6.19
CA ASP A 90 15.50 3.14 4.74
C ASP A 90 14.22 2.50 4.17
N PRO A 91 13.65 3.06 3.10
CA PRO A 91 12.49 2.46 2.45
C PRO A 91 12.77 1.04 1.99
N LEU A 92 11.80 0.15 2.23
CA LEU A 92 11.86 -1.22 1.75
C LEU A 92 11.72 -1.23 0.23
N LYS A 93 12.55 -2.02 -0.45
CA LYS A 93 12.53 -2.14 -1.91
C LYS A 93 11.77 -3.39 -2.30
N LEU A 94 10.66 -3.22 -3.00
CA LEU A 94 9.98 -4.32 -3.66
C LEU A 94 10.54 -4.48 -5.07
N THR A 95 10.88 -5.71 -5.42
CA THR A 95 11.43 -6.04 -6.74
C THR A 95 10.41 -6.77 -7.60
N ASP A 96 10.49 -6.56 -8.90
CA ASP A 96 9.70 -7.29 -9.88
C ASP A 96 10.28 -8.71 -10.18
N GLU A 97 9.67 -9.39 -11.13
CA GLU A 97 10.09 -10.74 -11.57
C GLU A 97 11.49 -10.76 -12.18
N HIS A 98 12.00 -9.61 -12.61
CA HIS A 98 13.34 -9.47 -13.21
C HIS A 98 14.40 -9.07 -12.19
N GLY A 99 13.97 -8.77 -10.94
CA GLY A 99 14.85 -8.32 -9.86
C GLY A 99 15.09 -6.81 -9.86
N ASP A 100 14.40 -6.05 -10.71
CA ASP A 100 14.48 -4.60 -10.73
C ASP A 100 13.58 -4.00 -9.64
N VAL A 101 14.00 -2.86 -9.06
CA VAL A 101 13.22 -2.18 -8.01
C VAL A 101 11.98 -1.53 -8.64
N ALA A 102 10.82 -2.10 -8.35
CA ALA A 102 9.54 -1.62 -8.87
C ALA A 102 8.87 -0.61 -7.93
N MET A 103 9.04 -0.75 -6.62
CA MET A 103 8.40 0.12 -5.63
C MET A 103 9.29 0.31 -4.40
N HIS A 104 9.15 1.48 -3.76
CA HIS A 104 9.72 1.76 -2.45
C HIS A 104 8.58 1.91 -1.44
N VAL A 105 8.62 1.15 -0.35
CA VAL A 105 7.63 1.20 0.73
C VAL A 105 8.28 1.79 1.97
N THR A 106 7.72 2.87 2.47
CA THR A 106 8.16 3.50 3.72
C THR A 106 7.55 2.77 4.91
N LEU A 107 8.35 2.59 5.95
CA LEU A 107 7.91 2.01 7.21
C LEU A 107 7.62 3.14 8.19
N ASP A 108 6.34 3.33 8.53
CA ASP A 108 5.88 4.40 9.40
C ASP A 108 5.65 3.90 10.83
N SER A 109 5.61 4.82 11.79
CA SER A 109 5.30 4.53 13.20
C SER A 109 6.19 3.46 13.84
N LEU A 110 7.47 3.39 13.43
CA LEU A 110 8.41 2.40 13.92
C LEU A 110 8.60 2.48 15.44
N THR A 111 8.17 1.45 16.14
CA THR A 111 8.38 1.29 17.59
C THR A 111 9.18 0.03 17.90
N THR A 112 10.01 0.07 18.94
CA THR A 112 10.81 -1.06 19.34
C THR A 112 10.79 -1.25 20.86
N THR A 113 10.49 -2.46 21.30
CA THR A 113 10.43 -2.85 22.72
C THR A 113 11.27 -4.10 22.95
N VAL A 114 12.07 -4.09 24.01
CA VAL A 114 12.84 -5.28 24.42
C VAL A 114 12.21 -5.85 25.69
N SER A 115 11.61 -7.04 25.60
CA SER A 115 11.12 -7.79 26.73
C SER A 115 12.27 -8.54 27.43
N LYS A 116 12.50 -8.20 28.69
CA LYS A 116 13.48 -8.92 29.49
C LYS A 116 12.97 -10.29 29.93
N ALA A 117 11.67 -10.41 30.15
CA ALA A 117 11.04 -11.66 30.60
C ALA A 117 11.11 -12.70 29.49
N ASP A 118 10.71 -12.34 28.28
CA ASP A 118 10.60 -13.26 27.16
C ASP A 118 11.90 -13.38 26.35
N LYS A 119 12.89 -12.53 26.65
CA LYS A 119 14.12 -12.40 25.83
C LYS A 119 13.78 -12.19 24.35
N ALA A 120 12.86 -11.27 24.12
CA ALA A 120 12.35 -10.91 22.80
C ALA A 120 12.55 -9.41 22.51
N LEU A 121 12.94 -9.10 21.29
CA LEU A 121 12.85 -7.77 20.71
C LEU A 121 11.62 -7.73 19.81
N ILE A 122 10.72 -6.83 20.10
CA ILE A 122 9.47 -6.61 19.35
C ILE A 122 9.61 -5.29 18.60
N CYS A 123 9.39 -5.32 17.30
CA CYS A 123 9.45 -4.16 16.45
C CYS A 123 8.16 -4.07 15.64
N SER A 124 7.37 -3.03 15.88
CA SER A 124 6.10 -2.80 15.19
C SER A 124 6.20 -1.57 14.28
N PHE A 125 5.59 -1.63 13.12
CA PHE A 125 5.50 -0.53 12.17
C PHE A 125 4.30 -0.71 11.25
N SER A 126 3.87 0.39 10.64
CA SER A 126 2.82 0.38 9.63
C SER A 126 3.44 0.61 8.24
N THR A 127 2.79 0.09 7.21
CA THR A 127 3.14 0.36 5.82
C THR A 127 1.91 0.84 5.05
N VAL A 128 2.14 1.70 4.06
CA VAL A 128 1.09 2.17 3.16
C VAL A 128 1.60 2.01 1.74
N MET A 129 0.83 1.30 0.94
CA MET A 129 1.06 1.15 -0.50
C MET A 129 -0.11 1.75 -1.27
N VAL A 130 0.20 2.57 -2.28
CA VAL A 130 -0.78 3.05 -3.24
C VAL A 130 -0.39 2.53 -4.61
N GLN A 131 -1.32 1.89 -5.29
CA GLN A 131 -1.08 1.29 -6.60
C GLN A 131 -2.29 1.40 -7.51
N GLU A 132 -2.03 1.35 -8.81
CA GLU A 132 -3.08 1.35 -9.81
C GLU A 132 -3.84 0.01 -9.80
N ILE A 133 -5.16 0.11 -9.86
CA ILE A 133 -6.03 -1.06 -10.08
C ILE A 133 -5.95 -1.38 -11.56
N THR A 134 -5.26 -2.47 -11.89
CA THR A 134 -5.29 -3.01 -13.25
C THR A 134 -6.61 -3.75 -13.39
N ASP A 135 -7.58 -3.13 -14.06
CA ASP A 135 -8.81 -3.82 -14.45
C ASP A 135 -8.44 -4.92 -15.48
N PRO A 136 -8.57 -6.20 -15.13
CA PRO A 136 -8.27 -7.28 -16.07
C PRO A 136 -9.25 -7.30 -17.25
N ASP A 137 -10.41 -6.65 -17.11
CA ASP A 137 -11.43 -6.48 -18.15
C ASP A 137 -11.29 -5.13 -18.89
N HIS A 138 -10.20 -4.37 -18.59
CA HIS A 138 -9.92 -3.16 -19.36
C HIS A 138 -9.52 -3.56 -20.77
N ASP A 139 -10.54 -3.76 -21.58
CA ASP A 139 -10.43 -3.97 -23.01
C ASP A 139 -9.78 -2.72 -23.60
N SER A 140 -8.52 -2.85 -24.05
CA SER A 140 -7.78 -1.77 -24.68
C SER A 140 -8.50 -1.23 -25.92
N ASP A 141 -9.52 -1.96 -26.40
CA ASP A 141 -10.38 -1.59 -27.53
C ASP A 141 -11.65 -0.83 -27.09
N LYS A 142 -11.91 -0.66 -25.78
CA LYS A 142 -12.99 0.24 -25.33
C LYS A 142 -12.59 1.68 -25.63
N PRO A 143 -13.45 2.45 -26.28
CA PRO A 143 -13.15 3.83 -26.60
C PRO A 143 -12.86 4.63 -25.35
N LEU A 144 -11.70 5.28 -25.34
CA LEU A 144 -11.34 6.24 -24.29
C LEU A 144 -12.42 7.30 -24.13
N ILE A 145 -12.45 7.95 -22.99
CA ILE A 145 -13.36 9.05 -22.65
C ILE A 145 -13.51 10.07 -23.78
N ASP A 146 -12.44 10.33 -24.54
CA ASP A 146 -12.45 11.22 -25.72
C ASP A 146 -13.37 10.72 -26.84
N THR A 147 -13.52 9.41 -27.00
CA THR A 147 -14.45 8.83 -27.99
C THR A 147 -15.90 8.85 -27.47
N LEU A 148 -16.10 8.71 -26.18
CA LEU A 148 -17.40 8.89 -25.54
C LEU A 148 -17.84 10.35 -25.62
N TYR A 149 -16.91 11.31 -25.48
CA TYR A 149 -17.20 12.74 -25.58
C TYR A 149 -17.55 13.15 -27.02
N THR A 150 -16.87 12.58 -28.02
CA THR A 150 -17.18 12.81 -29.42
C THR A 150 -18.47 12.14 -29.89
N ASP A 151 -18.85 11.00 -29.32
CA ASP A 151 -20.16 10.38 -29.60
C ASP A 151 -21.31 11.14 -28.90
N TRP A 152 -21.04 11.70 -27.72
CA TRP A 152 -22.02 12.56 -27.03
C TRP A 152 -22.22 13.87 -27.77
N ASP A 153 -21.17 14.47 -28.33
CA ASP A 153 -21.23 15.65 -29.18
C ASP A 153 -21.99 15.38 -30.48
N ARG A 154 -21.93 14.18 -31.05
CA ARG A 154 -22.63 13.81 -32.26
C ARG A 154 -24.11 13.46 -32.08
N SER A 155 -24.48 12.85 -30.95
CA SER A 155 -25.86 12.37 -30.76
C SER A 155 -26.75 13.26 -29.91
N TYR A 156 -26.18 14.14 -29.07
CA TYR A 156 -26.97 14.98 -28.17
C TYR A 156 -26.75 16.48 -28.36
N ALA A 157 -25.56 16.94 -28.68
CA ALA A 157 -25.29 18.35 -28.82
C ALA A 157 -25.89 18.93 -30.12
N GLY A 158 -25.95 18.12 -31.19
CA GLY A 158 -26.48 18.57 -32.48
C GLY A 158 -27.99 18.85 -32.47
N GLU A 159 -28.76 18.08 -31.73
CA GLU A 159 -30.24 18.23 -31.72
C GLU A 159 -30.73 19.14 -30.59
N GLN A 160 -30.13 19.12 -29.42
CA GLN A 160 -30.55 19.94 -28.28
C GLN A 160 -30.06 21.40 -28.34
N PHE A 161 -28.89 21.66 -28.94
CA PHE A 161 -28.45 23.05 -29.15
C PHE A 161 -29.26 23.78 -30.23
N LEU A 162 -29.74 23.07 -31.24
CA LEU A 162 -30.67 23.67 -32.23
C LEU A 162 -32.03 24.05 -31.61
N ASP A 163 -32.49 23.27 -30.61
CA ASP A 163 -33.71 23.59 -29.86
C ASP A 163 -33.50 24.75 -28.86
N ALA A 164 -32.28 24.90 -28.31
CA ALA A 164 -31.94 26.00 -27.39
C ALA A 164 -31.85 27.35 -28.14
N GLU A 165 -31.33 27.38 -29.37
CA GLU A 165 -31.35 28.58 -30.20
C GLU A 165 -32.77 28.98 -30.58
N LYS A 166 -33.65 28.04 -30.92
CA LYS A 166 -35.08 28.28 -31.12
C LYS A 166 -35.78 28.84 -29.89
N PHE A 167 -35.43 28.34 -28.72
CA PHE A 167 -36.01 28.80 -27.45
C PHE A 167 -35.62 30.23 -27.12
N VAL A 168 -34.42 30.66 -27.49
CA VAL A 168 -33.97 32.05 -27.31
C VAL A 168 -34.66 32.99 -28.31
N GLU A 169 -34.88 32.57 -29.55
CA GLU A 169 -35.64 33.38 -30.52
C GLU A 169 -37.11 33.54 -30.13
N GLU A 170 -37.78 32.49 -29.68
CA GLU A 170 -39.18 32.57 -29.22
C GLU A 170 -39.35 33.40 -27.94
N SER A 171 -38.35 33.44 -27.06
CA SER A 171 -38.38 34.24 -25.83
C SER A 171 -38.07 35.72 -26.05
N THR A 172 -37.43 36.10 -27.15
CA THR A 172 -37.15 37.49 -27.49
C THR A 172 -38.29 38.15 -28.30
N GLU A 173 -39.07 37.39 -29.05
CA GLU A 173 -40.25 37.94 -29.78
C GLU A 173 -41.44 38.32 -28.87
N GLY A 174 -41.45 37.85 -27.61
CA GLY A 174 -42.49 38.14 -26.62
C GLY A 174 -42.27 39.43 -25.79
N LEU A 175 -41.14 40.12 -25.93
CA LEU A 175 -40.79 41.32 -25.19
C LEU A 175 -40.83 42.57 -26.06
N THR A 176 -42.01 42.86 -26.65
CA THR A 176 -42.33 44.23 -27.09
C THR A 176 -42.79 45.00 -25.88
N LEU A 177 -41.93 45.90 -25.39
CA LEU A 177 -42.30 46.89 -24.39
C LEU A 177 -43.33 47.83 -24.97
N GLU A 178 -44.55 47.83 -24.43
CA GLU A 178 -45.46 48.92 -24.57
C GLU A 178 -44.94 50.10 -23.74
N GLU A 179 -44.43 51.12 -24.43
CA GLU A 179 -44.17 52.44 -23.85
C GLU A 179 -45.45 53.23 -23.88
N GLU A 180 -46.00 53.56 -22.73
CA GLU A 180 -46.84 54.73 -22.49
C GLU A 180 -46.11 55.75 -21.61
#